data_5f5194aee7c7a8174e65c555637884ca
#
_entry.id   5f5194aee7c7a8174e65c555637884ca
#
_cell.length_a   1.000
_cell.length_b   1.000
_cell.length_c   1.000
_cell.angle_alpha   90.00
_cell.angle_beta   90.00
_cell.angle_gamma   90.00
#
_symmetry.space_group_name_H-M   'P 1'
#
loop_
_entity.id
_entity.type
_entity.pdbx_description
1 polymer ?
#
loop_
_entity_poly.entity_id
_entity_poly.type
_entity_poly.pdbx_seq_one_letter_code
_entity_poly.pdbx_strand_id
1 'polypeptide(L)'
;MAWLKLQSAMEYLMTYGWAILLIAIVAGVIFGSGLLNPASATSSFCSLEAGFSCEQYYMYANGILSVSVLQTTSGPLTVTAIGCNTNATQITTANVPATTLQIDQNSTFDVQCMAGGSQFSGSIGQLFTGHLQINYTDITTGFPQTVFGSVSVKIAR
;
A
#
# COMPACT_ATOMS: atom_id res chain seq x y z
N MET A 1 -50.11 -18.68 -34.40
CA MET A 1 -49.08 -17.61 -34.50
C MET A 1 -47.89 -17.79 -33.53
N ALA A 2 -47.84 -18.73 -32.62
CA ALA A 2 -46.70 -18.94 -31.69
C ALA A 2 -45.51 -19.67 -32.34
N TRP A 3 -45.72 -20.52 -33.31
CA TRP A 3 -44.70 -21.35 -33.96
C TRP A 3 -43.65 -20.57 -34.76
N LEU A 4 -44.05 -19.46 -35.41
CA LEU A 4 -43.13 -18.60 -36.18
C LEU A 4 -42.13 -17.84 -35.32
N LYS A 5 -42.46 -17.53 -34.07
CA LYS A 5 -41.55 -16.86 -33.13
C LYS A 5 -40.48 -17.80 -32.57
N LEU A 6 -40.77 -19.05 -32.43
CA LEU A 6 -39.82 -20.07 -32.01
C LEU A 6 -38.78 -20.39 -33.08
N GLN A 7 -39.18 -20.36 -34.37
CA GLN A 7 -38.31 -20.64 -35.52
C GLN A 7 -37.24 -19.52 -35.67
N SER A 8 -37.64 -18.27 -35.55
CA SER A 8 -36.72 -17.10 -35.59
C SER A 8 -35.72 -17.12 -34.41
N ALA A 9 -36.14 -17.55 -33.21
CA ALA A 9 -35.25 -17.65 -32.06
C ALA A 9 -34.21 -18.76 -32.21
N MET A 10 -34.60 -19.90 -32.82
CA MET A 10 -33.66 -20.98 -33.10
C MET A 10 -32.63 -20.64 -34.16
N GLU A 11 -33.01 -19.92 -35.22
CA GLU A 11 -32.11 -19.46 -36.24
C GLU A 11 -31.10 -18.44 -35.68
N TYR A 12 -31.55 -17.54 -34.81
CA TYR A 12 -30.68 -16.59 -34.13
C TYR A 12 -29.66 -17.30 -33.19
N LEU A 13 -30.10 -18.27 -32.43
CA LEU A 13 -29.24 -19.08 -31.56
C LEU A 13 -28.21 -19.90 -32.35
N MET A 14 -28.60 -20.47 -33.51
CA MET A 14 -27.67 -21.19 -34.38
C MET A 14 -26.60 -20.26 -35.00
N THR A 15 -26.99 -19.05 -35.39
CA THR A 15 -26.09 -18.10 -36.09
C THR A 15 -25.14 -17.38 -35.12
N TYR A 16 -25.59 -17.10 -33.89
CA TYR A 16 -24.78 -16.33 -32.92
C TYR A 16 -24.29 -17.18 -31.73
N GLY A 17 -24.77 -18.43 -31.58
CA GLY A 17 -24.42 -19.30 -30.47
C GLY A 17 -22.90 -19.56 -30.36
N TRP A 18 -22.21 -19.69 -31.50
CA TRP A 18 -20.77 -19.87 -31.51
C TRP A 18 -20.03 -18.61 -31.06
N ALA A 19 -20.54 -17.41 -31.36
CA ALA A 19 -19.94 -16.16 -30.92
C ALA A 19 -20.08 -15.99 -29.40
N ILE A 20 -21.24 -16.33 -28.84
CA ILE A 20 -21.46 -16.33 -27.39
C ILE A 20 -20.54 -17.33 -26.71
N LEU A 21 -20.35 -18.51 -27.29
CA LEU A 21 -19.45 -19.53 -26.77
C LEU A 21 -18.00 -19.05 -26.76
N LEU A 22 -17.53 -18.38 -27.82
CA LEU A 22 -16.21 -17.79 -27.86
C LEU A 22 -16.01 -16.72 -26.77
N ILE A 23 -17.00 -15.84 -26.59
CA ILE A 23 -16.95 -14.81 -25.54
C ILE A 23 -16.88 -15.45 -24.17
N ALA A 24 -17.66 -16.51 -23.93
CA ALA A 24 -17.66 -17.24 -22.66
C ALA A 24 -16.32 -17.92 -22.38
N ILE A 25 -15.67 -18.50 -23.39
CA ILE A 25 -14.34 -19.11 -23.26
C ILE A 25 -13.30 -18.05 -22.96
N VAL A 26 -13.28 -16.95 -23.70
CA VAL A 26 -12.33 -15.85 -23.49
C VAL A 26 -12.51 -15.24 -22.09
N ALA A 27 -13.77 -14.99 -21.68
CA ALA A 27 -14.06 -14.52 -20.34
C ALA A 27 -13.56 -15.50 -19.28
N GLY A 28 -13.83 -16.79 -19.45
CA GLY A 28 -13.38 -17.84 -18.53
C GLY A 28 -11.84 -17.88 -18.39
N VAL A 29 -11.10 -17.73 -19.49
CA VAL A 29 -9.63 -17.65 -19.47
C VAL A 29 -9.15 -16.40 -18.74
N ILE A 30 -9.75 -15.24 -18.99
CA ILE A 30 -9.37 -13.98 -18.34
C ILE A 30 -9.62 -14.05 -16.82
N PHE A 31 -10.78 -14.55 -16.39
CA PHE A 31 -11.08 -14.74 -14.97
C PHE A 31 -10.21 -15.83 -14.33
N GLY A 32 -9.98 -16.93 -15.03
CA GLY A 32 -9.17 -18.05 -14.55
C GLY A 32 -7.67 -17.77 -14.47
N SER A 33 -7.14 -16.87 -15.31
CA SER A 33 -5.74 -16.47 -15.29
C SER A 33 -5.38 -15.51 -14.15
N GLY A 34 -6.36 -15.00 -13.38
CA GLY A 34 -6.12 -14.06 -12.30
C GLY A 34 -5.72 -12.65 -12.76
N LEU A 35 -5.76 -12.36 -14.06
CA LEU A 35 -5.43 -11.05 -14.63
C LEU A 35 -6.29 -9.91 -14.06
N LEU A 36 -7.51 -10.23 -13.63
CA LEU A 36 -8.43 -9.27 -13.01
C LEU A 36 -8.36 -9.28 -11.48
N ASN A 37 -7.36 -9.96 -10.88
CA ASN A 37 -7.19 -9.93 -9.43
C ASN A 37 -6.55 -8.59 -9.02
N PRO A 38 -7.28 -7.67 -8.38
CA PRO A 38 -6.77 -6.36 -7.99
C PRO A 38 -5.58 -6.47 -7.02
N ALA A 39 -5.47 -7.54 -6.27
CA ALA A 39 -4.36 -7.77 -5.34
C ALA A 39 -3.01 -8.00 -6.05
N SER A 40 -3.02 -8.47 -7.30
CA SER A 40 -1.79 -8.63 -8.09
C SER A 40 -1.34 -7.35 -8.79
N ALA A 41 -2.27 -6.42 -9.02
CA ALA A 41 -2.04 -5.17 -9.74
C ALA A 41 -1.64 -3.99 -8.83
N THR A 42 -1.78 -4.12 -7.51
CA THR A 42 -1.39 -3.06 -6.58
C THR A 42 0.14 -2.97 -6.50
N SER A 43 0.66 -1.88 -7.05
CA SER A 43 2.07 -1.52 -6.88
C SER A 43 2.33 -1.12 -5.43
N SER A 44 3.50 -1.48 -4.92
CA SER A 44 3.96 -0.94 -3.64
C SER A 44 4.17 0.57 -3.78
N PHE A 45 3.74 1.33 -2.78
CA PHE A 45 3.97 2.77 -2.72
C PHE A 45 4.20 3.21 -1.27
N CYS A 46 4.91 4.30 -1.10
CA CYS A 46 5.03 5.02 0.15
C CYS A 46 4.90 6.51 -0.15
N SER A 47 4.05 7.19 0.59
CA SER A 47 3.81 8.62 0.47
C SER A 47 3.82 9.25 1.85
N LEU A 48 4.60 10.29 2.00
CA LEU A 48 4.65 11.13 3.20
C LEU A 48 4.15 12.53 2.84
N GLU A 49 3.67 13.27 3.82
CA GLU A 49 3.32 14.68 3.65
C GLU A 49 4.56 15.54 3.38
N ALA A 50 4.34 16.81 3.05
CA ALA A 50 5.38 17.75 2.72
C ALA A 50 6.49 17.82 3.81
N GLY A 51 7.73 17.83 3.37
CA GLY A 51 8.91 17.84 4.23
C GLY A 51 9.65 16.52 4.33
N PHE A 52 9.03 15.43 3.88
CA PHE A 52 9.67 14.12 3.81
C PHE A 52 9.32 13.38 2.53
N SER A 53 10.24 12.56 2.04
CA SER A 53 10.03 11.65 0.92
C SER A 53 10.49 10.25 1.27
N CYS A 54 9.70 9.24 0.88
CA CYS A 54 10.13 7.84 0.98
C CYS A 54 11.05 7.51 -0.19
N GLU A 55 12.27 7.06 0.09
CA GLU A 55 13.18 6.58 -0.94
C GLU A 55 13.13 5.07 -1.11
N GLN A 56 13.20 4.34 0.00
CA GLN A 56 13.14 2.88 0.03
C GLN A 56 12.27 2.41 1.19
N TYR A 57 11.55 1.34 0.97
CA TYR A 57 10.72 0.74 2.00
C TYR A 57 10.51 -0.74 1.70
N TYR A 58 10.53 -1.54 2.75
CA TYR A 58 10.20 -2.96 2.68
C TYR A 58 9.66 -3.46 4.01
N MET A 59 8.86 -4.52 3.94
CA MET A 59 8.15 -5.10 5.08
C MET A 59 8.64 -6.52 5.33
N TYR A 60 8.96 -6.81 6.57
CA TYR A 60 9.25 -8.17 7.03
C TYR A 60 7.99 -8.90 7.47
N ALA A 61 8.02 -10.24 7.44
CA ALA A 61 6.89 -11.08 7.87
C ALA A 61 6.53 -10.91 9.36
N ASN A 62 7.48 -10.51 10.19
CA ASN A 62 7.27 -10.21 11.61
C ASN A 62 6.63 -8.83 11.85
N GLY A 63 6.28 -8.10 10.79
CA GLY A 63 5.61 -6.80 10.87
C GLY A 63 6.52 -5.60 11.08
N ILE A 64 7.83 -5.76 10.97
CA ILE A 64 8.78 -4.64 10.95
C ILE A 64 8.79 -4.03 9.55
N LEU A 65 8.47 -2.75 9.46
CA LEU A 65 8.62 -1.92 8.28
C LEU A 65 9.94 -1.18 8.37
N SER A 66 10.83 -1.42 7.41
CA SER A 66 12.05 -0.65 7.22
C SER A 66 11.78 0.43 6.18
N VAL A 67 11.93 1.68 6.56
CA VAL A 67 11.67 2.84 5.68
C VAL A 67 12.84 3.79 5.69
N SER A 68 13.37 4.10 4.51
CA SER A 68 14.36 5.16 4.29
C SER A 68 13.65 6.44 3.92
N VAL A 69 13.83 7.45 4.74
CA VAL A 69 13.15 8.73 4.63
C VAL A 69 14.17 9.81 4.31
N LEU A 70 13.95 10.51 3.21
CA LEU A 70 14.71 11.70 2.82
C LEU A 70 14.04 12.94 3.39
N GLN A 71 14.82 13.78 4.07
CA GLN A 71 14.39 15.07 4.57
C GLN A 71 14.43 16.11 3.46
N THR A 72 13.31 16.80 3.22
CA THR A 72 13.17 17.83 2.16
C THR A 72 12.69 19.19 2.70
N THR A 73 12.77 19.39 4.03
CA THR A 73 12.46 20.68 4.66
C THR A 73 13.61 21.67 4.48
N SER A 74 13.35 22.94 4.72
CA SER A 74 14.32 24.02 4.56
C SER A 74 15.36 24.15 5.68
N GLY A 75 15.27 23.34 6.75
CA GLY A 75 16.17 23.40 7.90
C GLY A 75 16.48 22.02 8.49
N PRO A 76 17.53 21.89 9.30
CA PRO A 76 17.86 20.64 9.96
C PRO A 76 16.79 20.29 11.00
N LEU A 77 16.51 18.99 11.16
CA LEU A 77 15.53 18.48 12.10
C LEU A 77 16.03 17.23 12.83
N THR A 78 15.40 16.92 13.94
CA THR A 78 15.65 15.68 14.70
C THR A 78 14.40 14.83 14.75
N VAL A 79 14.45 13.63 14.19
CA VAL A 79 13.39 12.63 14.31
C VAL A 79 13.45 12.03 15.71
N THR A 80 12.31 12.02 16.42
CA THR A 80 12.20 11.57 17.81
C THR A 80 11.38 10.31 17.97
N ALA A 81 10.34 10.12 17.15
CA ALA A 81 9.51 8.93 17.20
C ALA A 81 8.87 8.61 15.85
N ILE A 82 8.64 7.34 15.60
CA ILE A 82 7.94 6.85 14.39
C ILE A 82 6.89 5.84 14.81
N GLY A 83 5.74 5.85 14.14
CA GLY A 83 4.66 4.89 14.33
C GLY A 83 4.13 4.36 13.01
N CYS A 84 3.65 3.12 13.03
CA CYS A 84 3.01 2.45 11.90
C CYS A 84 1.79 1.68 12.39
N ASN A 85 0.64 1.90 11.74
CA ASN A 85 -0.59 1.16 12.04
C ASN A 85 -1.45 0.98 10.78
N THR A 86 -2.21 -0.10 10.72
CA THR A 86 -3.22 -0.30 9.67
C THR A 86 -4.38 0.70 9.77
N ASN A 87 -4.59 1.30 10.94
CA ASN A 87 -5.63 2.31 11.18
C ASN A 87 -5.00 3.68 11.46
N ALA A 88 -5.33 4.67 10.64
CA ALA A 88 -4.81 6.03 10.74
C ALA A 88 -5.10 6.73 12.09
N THR A 89 -6.19 6.37 12.76
CA THR A 89 -6.59 7.00 14.03
C THR A 89 -5.97 6.33 15.27
N GLN A 90 -5.25 5.22 15.10
CA GLN A 90 -4.71 4.42 16.21
C GLN A 90 -3.19 4.26 16.11
N ILE A 91 -2.50 5.20 15.50
CA ILE A 91 -1.04 5.13 15.37
C ILE A 91 -0.43 5.41 16.76
N THR A 92 0.30 4.44 17.25
CA THR A 92 1.15 4.61 18.45
C THR A 92 2.59 4.75 18.00
N THR A 93 3.21 5.87 18.33
CA THR A 93 4.60 6.13 17.98
C THR A 93 5.53 5.48 19.01
N ALA A 94 6.57 4.82 18.55
CA ALA A 94 7.69 4.36 19.36
C ALA A 94 8.85 5.35 19.26
N ASN A 95 9.50 5.63 20.37
CA ASN A 95 10.70 6.46 20.37
C ASN A 95 11.80 5.75 19.59
N VAL A 96 12.40 6.47 18.66
CA VAL A 96 13.60 6.04 17.96
C VAL A 96 14.82 6.79 18.52
N PRO A 97 16.05 6.27 18.38
CA PRO A 97 17.23 7.05 18.70
C PRO A 97 17.15 8.40 17.99
N ALA A 98 17.31 9.49 18.75
CA ALA A 98 17.22 10.85 18.20
C ALA A 98 18.19 11.00 17.04
N THR A 99 17.66 11.04 15.81
CA THR A 99 18.45 11.10 14.59
C THR A 99 18.31 12.47 13.97
N THR A 100 19.41 13.20 13.94
CA THR A 100 19.46 14.52 13.28
C THR A 100 19.66 14.33 11.79
N LEU A 101 18.79 14.93 11.00
CA LEU A 101 18.85 14.97 9.55
C LEU A 101 19.14 16.38 9.08
N GLN A 102 20.15 16.53 8.24
CA GLN A 102 20.41 17.76 7.49
C GLN A 102 19.52 17.82 6.25
N ILE A 103 19.46 18.96 5.62
CA ILE A 103 18.75 19.14 4.35
C ILE A 103 19.27 18.11 3.33
N ASP A 104 18.35 17.45 2.62
CA ASP A 104 18.64 16.40 1.62
C ASP A 104 19.39 15.18 2.17
N GLN A 105 19.35 14.97 3.49
CA GLN A 105 19.88 13.76 4.12
C GLN A 105 18.78 12.73 4.31
N ASN A 106 19.11 11.46 4.06
CA ASN A 106 18.23 10.33 4.35
C ASN A 106 18.67 9.56 5.61
N SER A 107 17.73 8.85 6.20
CA SER A 107 17.98 7.87 7.24
C SER A 107 16.97 6.75 7.16
N THR A 108 17.40 5.55 7.56
CA THR A 108 16.54 4.37 7.58
C THR A 108 16.08 4.10 9.00
N PHE A 109 14.78 3.86 9.14
CA PHE A 109 14.14 3.57 10.42
C PHE A 109 13.40 2.23 10.31
N ASP A 110 13.56 1.42 11.34
CA ASP A 110 12.82 0.17 11.51
C ASP A 110 11.69 0.40 12.52
N VAL A 111 10.45 0.23 12.08
CA VAL A 111 9.26 0.46 12.91
C VAL A 111 8.38 -0.77 12.94
N GLN A 112 7.96 -1.19 14.13
CA GLN A 112 6.96 -2.25 14.28
C GLN A 112 5.59 -1.72 13.92
N CYS A 113 4.96 -2.29 12.88
CA CYS A 113 3.61 -1.95 12.51
C CYS A 113 2.59 -2.67 13.40
N MET A 114 1.50 -1.98 13.69
CA MET A 114 0.40 -2.48 14.51
C MET A 114 -0.86 -2.70 13.68
N ALA A 115 -1.68 -3.66 14.11
CA ALA A 115 -3.00 -3.93 13.55
C ALA A 115 -3.97 -4.26 14.68
N GLY A 116 -5.05 -3.46 14.84
CA GLY A 116 -6.06 -3.71 15.87
C GLY A 116 -5.52 -3.77 17.30
N GLY A 117 -4.45 -3.01 17.61
CA GLY A 117 -3.82 -2.97 18.92
C GLY A 117 -2.77 -4.06 19.19
N SER A 118 -2.54 -4.97 18.24
CA SER A 118 -1.52 -6.02 18.31
C SER A 118 -0.43 -5.78 17.29
N GLN A 119 0.74 -6.39 17.47
CA GLN A 119 1.80 -6.37 16.46
C GLN A 119 1.29 -7.04 15.18
N PHE A 120 1.51 -6.37 14.05
CA PHE A 120 1.20 -6.97 12.76
C PHE A 120 2.18 -8.09 12.44
N SER A 121 1.67 -9.15 11.84
CA SER A 121 2.47 -10.20 11.20
C SER A 121 1.74 -10.68 9.95
N GLY A 122 2.47 -11.02 8.92
CA GLY A 122 1.89 -11.43 7.64
C GLY A 122 2.72 -12.46 6.90
N SER A 123 2.14 -13.02 5.85
CA SER A 123 2.80 -14.00 4.99
C SER A 123 3.57 -13.31 3.86
N ILE A 124 4.67 -13.93 3.43
CA ILE A 124 5.46 -13.46 2.28
C ILE A 124 4.56 -13.35 1.05
N GLY A 125 4.66 -12.23 0.32
CA GLY A 125 3.82 -11.91 -0.84
C GLY A 125 2.48 -11.26 -0.52
N GLN A 126 2.04 -11.26 0.74
CA GLN A 126 0.86 -10.53 1.18
C GLN A 126 1.10 -9.02 1.07
N LEU A 127 0.07 -8.28 0.67
CA LEU A 127 0.11 -6.81 0.65
C LEU A 127 -0.24 -6.30 2.05
N PHE A 128 0.65 -5.50 2.61
CA PHE A 128 0.39 -4.68 3.79
C PHE A 128 -0.02 -3.29 3.33
N THR A 129 -1.06 -2.72 3.93
CA THR A 129 -1.45 -1.32 3.75
C THR A 129 -1.62 -0.70 5.12
N GLY A 130 -0.97 0.42 5.35
CA GLY A 130 -0.99 1.09 6.64
C GLY A 130 -0.64 2.57 6.53
N HIS A 131 -0.63 3.20 7.70
CA HIS A 131 -0.33 4.61 7.87
C HIS A 131 0.91 4.78 8.73
N LEU A 132 1.71 5.78 8.38
CA LEU A 132 2.92 6.18 9.08
C LEU A 132 2.70 7.49 9.80
N GLN A 133 3.37 7.67 10.92
CA GLN A 133 3.47 8.94 11.64
C GLN A 133 4.92 9.13 12.05
N ILE A 134 5.47 10.30 11.73
CA ILE A 134 6.84 10.69 12.09
C ILE A 134 6.75 11.94 12.97
N ASN A 135 7.26 11.85 14.19
CA ASN A 135 7.38 12.98 15.08
C ASN A 135 8.82 13.49 15.02
N TYR A 136 9.00 14.77 14.83
CA TYR A 136 10.30 15.40 14.74
C TYR A 136 10.28 16.77 15.40
N THR A 137 11.46 17.29 15.69
CA THR A 137 11.66 18.64 16.19
C THR A 137 12.52 19.40 15.19
N ASP A 138 12.02 20.52 14.72
CA ASP A 138 12.80 21.45 13.91
C ASP A 138 13.87 22.13 14.80
N ILE A 139 15.14 21.96 14.44
CA ILE A 139 16.26 22.47 15.25
C ILE A 139 16.32 23.98 15.22
N THR A 140 15.87 24.61 14.12
CA THR A 140 15.93 26.06 13.96
C THR A 140 14.91 26.77 14.85
N THR A 141 13.71 26.22 14.96
CA THR A 141 12.60 26.82 15.71
C THR A 141 12.40 26.20 17.09
N GLY A 142 12.88 24.96 17.29
CA GLY A 142 12.67 24.18 18.52
C GLY A 142 11.26 23.62 18.67
N PHE A 143 10.36 23.77 17.67
CA PHE A 143 8.99 23.30 17.75
C PHE A 143 8.87 21.82 17.33
N PRO A 144 8.18 20.98 18.12
CA PRO A 144 7.81 19.63 17.72
C PRO A 144 6.74 19.67 16.63
N GLN A 145 6.90 18.81 15.64
CA GLN A 145 5.97 18.65 14.52
C GLN A 145 5.70 17.18 14.26
N THR A 146 4.60 16.92 13.54
CA THR A 146 4.20 15.58 13.16
C THR A 146 3.85 15.56 11.68
N VAL A 147 4.33 14.54 10.99
CA VAL A 147 4.02 14.27 9.59
C VAL A 147 3.34 12.91 9.49
N PHE A 148 2.31 12.85 8.66
CA PHE A 148 1.60 11.61 8.36
C PHE A 148 1.93 11.12 6.95
N GLY A 149 1.73 9.82 6.76
CA GLY A 149 1.92 9.20 5.48
C GLY A 149 1.14 7.90 5.35
N SER A 150 1.19 7.34 4.16
CA SER A 150 0.60 6.04 3.86
C SER A 150 1.60 5.15 3.13
N VAL A 151 1.56 3.88 3.44
CA VAL A 151 2.44 2.88 2.84
C VAL A 151 1.62 1.66 2.41
N SER A 152 1.92 1.17 1.22
CA SER A 152 1.44 -0.11 0.73
C SER A 152 2.63 -0.89 0.21
N VAL A 153 2.90 -2.06 0.78
CA VAL A 153 4.11 -2.82 0.48
C VAL A 153 3.84 -4.31 0.54
N LYS A 154 4.43 -5.07 -0.38
CA LYS A 154 4.40 -6.53 -0.32
C LYS A 154 5.44 -7.03 0.68
N ILE A 155 5.03 -7.96 1.54
CA ILE A 155 5.90 -8.59 2.52
C ILE A 155 6.95 -9.42 1.78
N ALA A 156 8.23 -9.13 2.02
CA ALA A 156 9.34 -9.69 1.26
C ALA A 156 10.09 -10.81 2.03
N ARG A 157 10.09 -10.76 3.38
CA ARG A 157 10.79 -11.73 4.25
C ARG A 157 10.10 -11.90 5.59
#